data_5e5728df7530f17243644e8bbfb4ec2b
#
_entry.id   5e5728df7530f17243644e8bbfb4ec2b
#
_cell.length_a   1.000
_cell.length_b   1.000
_cell.length_c   1.000
_cell.angle_alpha   90.00
_cell.angle_beta   90.00
_cell.angle_gamma   90.00
#
_symmetry.space_group_name_H-M   'P 1'
#
loop_
_entity.id
_entity.type
_entity.pdbx_description
1 polymer ?
#
loop_
_entity_poly.entity_id
_entity_poly.type
_entity_poly.pdbx_seq_one_letter_code
_entity_poly.pdbx_strand_id
1 'polypeptide(L)' 'MTVSHTKLLELLGKDISFSVIRSEEIMQFSPNGILESGTVEAVLIHVSGNHEILVGDVFYSLNEIQMK' A
#
# COMPACT_ATOMS: atom_id res chain seq x y z
N MET A 1 -6.18 -6.49 6.48
CA MET A 1 -5.41 -6.17 7.69
C MET A 1 -5.60 -4.71 8.05
N THR A 2 -5.88 -4.44 9.29
CA THR A 2 -6.05 -3.07 9.76
C THR A 2 -4.72 -2.55 10.32
N VAL A 3 -4.26 -1.43 9.77
CA VAL A 3 -3.02 -0.79 10.23
C VAL A 3 -3.41 0.38 11.13
N SER A 4 -2.82 0.45 12.31
CA SER A 4 -3.09 1.56 13.22
C SER A 4 -2.54 2.87 12.64
N HIS A 5 -3.12 4.00 13.06
CA HIS A 5 -2.66 5.31 12.61
C HIS A 5 -1.19 5.54 12.93
N THR A 6 -0.74 5.08 14.08
CA THR A 6 0.66 5.21 14.50
C THR A 6 1.60 4.46 13.55
N LYS A 7 1.23 3.21 13.21
CA LYS A 7 2.00 2.41 12.26
C LYS A 7 2.06 3.07 10.90
N LEU A 8 0.94 3.62 10.45
CA LEU A 8 0.86 4.29 9.15
C LEU A 8 1.79 5.49 9.10
N LEU A 9 1.79 6.30 10.15
CA LEU A 9 2.66 7.48 10.21
C LEU A 9 4.14 7.10 10.26
N GLU A 10 4.48 5.96 10.83
CA GLU A 10 5.84 5.47 10.86
C GLU A 10 6.39 5.12 9.47
N LEU A 11 5.50 4.90 8.50
CA LEU A 11 5.92 4.60 7.13
C LEU A 11 6.44 5.82 6.38
N LEU A 12 6.06 7.03 6.81
CA LEU A 12 6.50 8.26 6.15
C LEU A 12 8.03 8.33 6.07
N GLY A 13 8.52 8.55 4.85
CA GLY A 13 9.95 8.67 4.59
C GLY A 13 10.69 7.35 4.54
N LYS A 14 10.02 6.23 4.68
CA LYS A 14 10.66 4.92 4.64
C LYS A 14 10.54 4.28 3.28
N ASP A 15 11.56 3.52 2.90
CA ASP A 15 11.53 2.69 1.71
C ASP A 15 10.83 1.38 2.04
N ILE A 16 9.83 1.04 1.26
CA ILE A 16 9.06 -0.18 1.47
C ILE A 16 8.97 -0.99 0.17
N SER A 17 8.70 -2.28 0.33
CA SER A 17 8.36 -3.16 -0.78
C SER A 17 7.01 -3.79 -0.49
N PHE A 18 6.18 -3.91 -1.52
CA PHE A 18 4.84 -4.44 -1.35
C PHE A 18 4.34 -5.04 -2.66
N SER A 19 3.32 -5.89 -2.56
CA SER A 19 2.66 -6.47 -3.72
C SER A 19 1.29 -5.84 -3.88
N VAL A 20 0.95 -5.46 -5.11
CA VAL A 20 -0.38 -4.91 -5.43
C VAL A 20 -1.28 -6.07 -5.83
N ILE A 21 -2.37 -6.26 -5.09
CA ILE A 21 -3.28 -7.39 -5.27
C ILE A 21 -4.73 -6.92 -5.44
N ARG A 22 -4.94 -5.85 -6.20
CA ARG A 22 -6.21 -5.13 -6.22
C ARG A 22 -7.32 -5.75 -7.07
N SER A 23 -7.02 -6.65 -8.00
CA SER A 23 -8.04 -7.17 -8.88
C SER A 23 -7.81 -8.64 -9.23
N GLU A 24 -8.91 -9.30 -9.64
CA GLU A 24 -8.84 -10.69 -10.07
C GLU A 24 -7.98 -10.86 -11.33
N GLU A 25 -8.03 -9.87 -12.24
CA GLU A 25 -7.22 -9.91 -13.44
C GLU A 25 -5.73 -9.94 -13.11
N ILE A 26 -5.31 -9.10 -12.17
CA ILE A 26 -3.91 -9.09 -11.72
C ILE A 26 -3.57 -10.44 -11.09
N MET A 27 -4.48 -10.99 -10.29
CA MET A 27 -4.23 -12.27 -9.61
C MET A 27 -4.13 -13.42 -10.60
N GLN A 28 -4.82 -13.36 -11.74
CA GLN A 28 -4.73 -14.39 -12.78
C GLN A 28 -3.38 -14.39 -13.46
N PHE A 29 -2.84 -13.20 -13.76
CA PHE A 29 -1.54 -13.07 -14.43
C PHE A 29 -0.37 -13.13 -13.47
N SER A 30 -0.59 -12.66 -12.26
CA SER A 30 0.46 -12.63 -11.22
C SER A 30 -0.19 -13.01 -9.90
N PRO A 31 -0.24 -14.32 -9.59
CA PRO A 31 -0.92 -14.79 -8.36
C PRO A 31 -0.38 -14.16 -7.08
N ASN A 32 0.86 -13.70 -7.08
CA ASN A 32 1.47 -13.02 -5.94
C ASN A 32 1.33 -11.50 -6.01
N GLY A 33 0.56 -11.01 -7.00
CA GLY A 33 0.38 -9.59 -7.24
C GLY A 33 1.55 -8.98 -8.02
N ILE A 34 1.51 -7.66 -8.17
CA ILE A 34 2.58 -6.91 -8.84
C ILE A 34 3.48 -6.34 -7.77
N LEU A 35 4.76 -6.70 -7.81
CA LEU A 35 5.73 -6.22 -6.84
C LEU A 35 6.14 -4.77 -7.15
N GLU A 36 5.99 -3.91 -6.14
CA GLU A 36 6.39 -2.51 -6.23
C GLU A 36 7.23 -2.15 -5.02
N SER A 37 8.02 -1.10 -5.17
CA SER A 37 8.83 -0.58 -4.08
C SER A 37 9.06 0.90 -4.25
N GLY A 38 9.40 1.58 -3.18
CA GLY A 38 9.70 3.01 -3.20
C GLY A 38 9.61 3.62 -1.81
N THR A 39 9.80 4.93 -1.77
CA THR A 39 9.73 5.69 -0.53
C THR A 39 8.31 6.21 -0.34
N VAL A 40 7.79 6.06 0.87
CA VAL A 40 6.47 6.61 1.22
C VAL A 40 6.60 8.12 1.38
N GLU A 41 5.99 8.86 0.46
CA GLU A 41 6.07 10.32 0.44
C GLU A 41 4.94 10.99 1.21
N ALA A 42 3.80 10.30 1.33
CA ALA A 42 2.64 10.84 2.05
C ALA A 42 1.74 9.68 2.48
N VAL A 43 0.89 9.96 3.45
CA VAL A 43 -0.15 9.03 3.87
C VAL A 43 -1.47 9.78 3.94
N LEU A 44 -2.56 9.11 3.53
CA LEU A 44 -3.92 9.63 3.63
C LEU A 44 -4.67 8.79 4.64
N ILE A 45 -5.18 9.45 5.67
CA ILE A 45 -5.94 8.80 6.74
C ILE A 45 -7.41 9.07 6.51
N HIS A 46 -8.17 8.00 6.26
CA HIS A 46 -9.61 8.08 6.02
C HIS A 46 -10.38 7.65 7.26
N VAL A 47 -11.50 8.31 7.48
CA VAL A 47 -12.39 7.98 8.60
C VAL A 47 -12.86 6.53 8.52
N SER A 48 -13.05 6.02 7.31
CA SER A 48 -13.50 4.65 7.08
C SER A 48 -12.46 3.58 7.43
N GLY A 49 -11.21 3.98 7.63
CA GLY A 49 -10.12 3.03 7.84
C GLY A 49 -9.42 2.58 6.56
N ASN A 50 -9.90 3.00 5.40
CA ASN A 50 -9.29 2.64 4.12
C ASN A 50 -8.17 3.62 3.78
N HIS A 51 -7.10 3.55 4.55
CA HIS A 51 -5.97 4.47 4.41
C HIS A 51 -5.19 4.22 3.14
N GLU A 52 -4.50 5.26 2.65
CA GLU A 52 -3.70 5.18 1.44
C GLU A 52 -2.30 5.71 1.69
N ILE A 53 -1.36 5.25 0.89
CA ILE A 53 0.01 5.76 0.89
C ILE A 53 0.37 6.24 -0.51
N LEU A 54 1.24 7.25 -0.58
CA LEU A 54 1.77 7.76 -1.84
C LEU A 54 3.19 7.25 -2.03
N VAL A 55 3.39 6.49 -3.09
CA VAL A 55 4.71 5.96 -3.46
C VAL A 55 4.90 6.19 -4.96
N GLY A 56 5.97 6.91 -5.31
CA GLY A 56 6.28 7.16 -6.72
C GLY A 56 5.17 7.86 -7.49
N ASP A 57 4.53 8.86 -6.88
CA ASP A 57 3.42 9.63 -7.45
C ASP A 57 2.13 8.83 -7.67
N VAL A 58 2.02 7.64 -7.07
CA VAL A 58 0.82 6.81 -7.15
C VAL A 58 0.30 6.54 -5.75
N PHE A 59 -1.01 6.73 -5.55
CA PHE A 59 -1.66 6.39 -4.30
C PHE A 59 -2.07 4.92 -4.32
N TYR A 60 -1.72 4.21 -3.24
CA TYR A 60 -2.09 2.81 -3.06
C TYR A 60 -2.94 2.68 -1.82
N SER A 61 -4.09 2.03 -1.96
CA SER A 61 -4.93 1.69 -0.81
C SER A 61 -4.29 0.53 -0.06
N LEU A 62 -4.19 0.64 1.27
CA LEU A 62 -3.62 -0.44 2.07
C LEU A 62 -4.41 -1.73 1.99
N ASN A 63 -5.68 -1.66 1.58
CA ASN A 63 -6.50 -2.83 1.37
C ASN A 63 -6.18 -3.56 0.08
N GLU A 64 -5.46 -2.91 -0.83
CA GLU A 64 -5.14 -3.46 -2.16
C GLU A 64 -3.68 -3.86 -2.29
N ILE A 65 -2.91 -3.75 -1.22
CA ILE A 65 -1.49 -4.11 -1.22
C ILE A 65 -1.18 -5.03 -0.05
N GLN A 66 -0.11 -5.79 -0.22
CA GLN A 66 0.41 -6.65 0.84
C GLN A 66 1.86 -6.27 1.08
N MET A 67 2.14 -5.77 2.27
CA MET A 67 3.49 -5.37 2.67
C MET A 67 4.38 -6.57 2.88
N LYS A 68 5.65 -6.38 2.58
CA LYS A 68 6.66 -7.38 2.86
C LYS A 68 7.49 -7.00 4.08
#